data_29db2779630a165c6998ce92f25fe7cd
#
_entry.id   29db2779630a165c6998ce92f25fe7cd
#
_cell.length_a   1.000
_cell.length_b   1.000
_cell.length_c   1.000
_cell.angle_alpha   90.00
_cell.angle_beta   90.00
_cell.angle_gamma   90.00
#
_symmetry.space_group_name_H-M   'P 1'
#
loop_
_entity.id
_entity.type
_entity.pdbx_description
1 polymer ?
#
loop_
_entity_poly.entity_id
_entity_poly.type
_entity_poly.pdbx_seq_one_letter_code
_entity_poly.pdbx_strand_id
1 'polypeptide(L)'
;MYREIRNWKVEIAVFSFLFSILFLNSCASEQIRKQEEEIQRQQEEIARQRQEIEELKLAQRTAEQKRENCNRAFREFEKAQAAQDRGQAVELYRQGLKLCPDDDVAHYELGQILSATGRAEEAAEEFEAALRINPGFQDAKRRLEEIKKR
;
A
#
# COMPACT_ATOMS: atom_id res chain seq x y z
N MET A 1 -70.85 -15.07 49.22
CA MET A 1 -70.55 -13.82 48.50
C MET A 1 -69.17 -13.22 48.82
N TYR A 2 -68.72 -13.13 50.05
CA TYR A 2 -67.45 -12.52 50.47
C TYR A 2 -66.17 -13.37 50.07
N ARG A 3 -66.31 -14.65 49.91
CA ARG A 3 -65.20 -15.56 49.59
C ARG A 3 -64.80 -15.53 48.08
N GLU A 4 -65.73 -15.29 47.19
CA GLU A 4 -65.46 -15.16 45.76
C GLU A 4 -64.80 -13.86 45.36
N ILE A 5 -65.15 -12.74 46.02
CA ILE A 5 -64.56 -11.43 45.76
C ILE A 5 -63.09 -11.40 46.19
N ARG A 6 -62.70 -12.17 47.17
CA ARG A 6 -61.31 -12.27 47.66
C ARG A 6 -60.44 -13.07 46.70
N ASN A 7 -60.99 -14.12 46.08
CA ASN A 7 -60.30 -14.94 45.07
C ASN A 7 -60.07 -14.12 43.79
N TRP A 8 -61.02 -13.34 43.34
CA TRP A 8 -60.88 -12.53 42.14
C TRP A 8 -59.82 -11.45 42.27
N LYS A 9 -59.73 -10.80 43.39
CA LYS A 9 -58.65 -9.82 43.64
C LYS A 9 -57.24 -10.44 43.66
N VAL A 10 -57.09 -11.64 44.16
CA VAL A 10 -55.83 -12.40 44.14
C VAL A 10 -55.47 -12.81 42.70
N GLU A 11 -56.46 -13.28 41.91
CA GLU A 11 -56.26 -13.65 40.53
C GLU A 11 -55.81 -12.43 39.67
N ILE A 12 -56.48 -11.28 39.80
CA ILE A 12 -56.08 -10.06 39.10
C ILE A 12 -54.66 -9.63 39.50
N ALA A 13 -54.30 -9.71 40.79
CA ALA A 13 -52.96 -9.37 41.24
C ALA A 13 -51.88 -10.31 40.66
N VAL A 14 -52.16 -11.60 40.58
CA VAL A 14 -51.27 -12.60 39.96
C VAL A 14 -51.13 -12.37 38.45
N PHE A 15 -52.27 -12.13 37.77
CA PHE A 15 -52.25 -11.82 36.31
C PHE A 15 -51.48 -10.53 36.02
N SER A 16 -51.69 -9.48 36.81
CA SER A 16 -50.95 -8.20 36.65
C SER A 16 -49.44 -8.38 36.89
N PHE A 17 -49.06 -9.19 37.88
CA PHE A 17 -47.67 -9.49 38.15
C PHE A 17 -46.99 -10.31 37.07
N LEU A 18 -47.65 -11.34 36.54
CA LEU A 18 -47.19 -12.16 35.43
C LEU A 18 -47.06 -11.33 34.13
N PHE A 19 -48.03 -10.45 33.88
CA PHE A 19 -48.01 -9.54 32.73
C PHE A 19 -46.83 -8.55 32.81
N SER A 20 -46.59 -8.03 34.02
CA SER A 20 -45.44 -7.14 34.28
C SER A 20 -44.10 -7.85 34.05
N ILE A 21 -43.94 -9.10 34.49
CA ILE A 21 -42.74 -9.92 34.22
C ILE A 21 -42.53 -10.17 32.73
N LEU A 22 -43.58 -10.52 32.01
CA LEU A 22 -43.51 -10.74 30.55
C LEU A 22 -43.12 -9.49 29.80
N PHE A 23 -43.62 -8.32 30.22
CA PHE A 23 -43.28 -7.03 29.61
C PHE A 23 -41.81 -6.63 29.88
N LEU A 24 -41.33 -6.85 31.10
CA LEU A 24 -39.93 -6.58 31.48
C LEU A 24 -38.97 -7.51 30.71
N ASN A 25 -39.31 -8.80 30.55
CA ASN A 25 -38.49 -9.73 29.80
C ASN A 25 -38.46 -9.39 28.31
N SER A 26 -39.54 -8.91 27.72
CA SER A 26 -39.59 -8.48 26.32
C SER A 26 -38.72 -7.27 26.08
N CYS A 27 -38.76 -6.27 26.97
CA CYS A 27 -37.93 -5.06 26.89
C CYS A 27 -36.44 -5.37 27.08
N ALA A 28 -36.11 -6.26 28.04
CA ALA A 28 -34.73 -6.68 28.26
C ALA A 28 -34.13 -7.45 27.06
N SER A 29 -34.91 -8.32 26.43
CA SER A 29 -34.47 -9.07 25.24
C SER A 29 -34.21 -8.17 24.03
N GLU A 30 -34.98 -7.11 23.84
CA GLU A 30 -34.76 -6.14 22.77
C GLU A 30 -33.49 -5.30 22.99
N GLN A 31 -33.21 -4.90 24.22
CA GLN A 31 -31.98 -4.19 24.58
C GLN A 31 -30.75 -5.08 24.33
N ILE A 32 -30.78 -6.34 24.75
CA ILE A 32 -29.70 -7.29 24.52
C ILE A 32 -29.45 -7.44 23.02
N ARG A 33 -30.49 -7.63 22.22
CA ARG A 33 -30.35 -7.73 20.75
C ARG A 33 -29.69 -6.49 20.13
N LYS A 34 -30.09 -5.28 20.55
CA LYS A 34 -29.47 -4.04 20.07
C LYS A 34 -27.99 -3.95 20.43
N GLN A 35 -27.63 -4.41 21.62
CA GLN A 35 -26.23 -4.47 22.04
C GLN A 35 -25.43 -5.49 21.23
N GLU A 36 -25.99 -6.64 20.96
CA GLU A 36 -25.36 -7.67 20.10
C GLU A 36 -25.13 -7.15 18.69
N GLU A 37 -26.12 -6.48 18.07
CA GLU A 37 -25.99 -5.86 16.76
C GLU A 37 -24.89 -4.78 16.74
N GLU A 38 -24.79 -3.97 17.79
CA GLU A 38 -23.75 -2.96 17.91
C GLU A 38 -22.35 -3.58 18.08
N ILE A 39 -22.23 -4.61 18.91
CA ILE A 39 -20.98 -5.36 19.09
C ILE A 39 -20.54 -5.98 17.76
N GLN A 40 -21.47 -6.54 17.00
CA GLN A 40 -21.16 -7.13 15.70
C GLN A 40 -20.66 -6.08 14.72
N ARG A 41 -21.28 -4.90 14.64
CA ARG A 41 -20.81 -3.77 13.82
C ARG A 41 -19.40 -3.31 14.22
N GLN A 42 -19.14 -3.20 15.52
CA GLN A 42 -17.81 -2.83 16.02
C GLN A 42 -16.76 -3.89 15.67
N GLN A 43 -17.12 -5.19 15.76
CA GLN A 43 -16.21 -6.26 15.36
C GLN A 43 -15.89 -6.24 13.86
N GLU A 44 -16.89 -5.99 13.02
CA GLU A 44 -16.70 -5.83 11.56
C GLU A 44 -15.81 -4.62 11.24
N GLU A 45 -16.00 -3.50 11.94
CA GLU A 45 -15.17 -2.31 11.77
C GLU A 45 -13.72 -2.56 12.22
N ILE A 46 -13.52 -3.19 13.37
CA ILE A 46 -12.19 -3.59 13.85
C ILE A 46 -11.51 -4.54 12.87
N ALA A 47 -12.24 -5.49 12.29
CA ALA A 47 -11.68 -6.40 11.29
C ALA A 47 -11.21 -5.64 10.04
N ARG A 48 -11.99 -4.68 9.57
CA ARG A 48 -11.67 -3.81 8.43
C ARG A 48 -10.43 -2.96 8.70
N GLN A 49 -10.37 -2.32 9.86
CA GLN A 49 -9.22 -1.51 10.27
C GLN A 49 -7.94 -2.35 10.40
N ARG A 50 -8.04 -3.59 10.88
CA ARG A 50 -6.90 -4.50 10.95
C ARG A 50 -6.37 -4.87 9.55
N GLN A 51 -7.24 -5.09 8.58
CA GLN A 51 -6.82 -5.34 7.20
C GLN A 51 -6.10 -4.12 6.61
N GLU A 52 -6.66 -2.93 6.77
CA GLU A 52 -6.04 -1.69 6.30
C GLU A 52 -4.66 -1.46 6.93
N ILE A 53 -4.52 -1.69 8.23
CA ILE A 53 -3.23 -1.60 8.94
C ILE A 53 -2.22 -2.60 8.36
N GLU A 54 -2.62 -3.83 8.05
CA GLU A 54 -1.71 -4.82 7.47
C GLU A 54 -1.28 -4.44 6.04
N GLU A 55 -2.19 -3.92 5.23
CA GLU A 55 -1.87 -3.40 3.89
C GLU A 55 -0.89 -2.23 3.96
N LEU A 56 -1.12 -1.27 4.86
CA LEU A 56 -0.22 -0.14 5.06
C LEU A 56 1.17 -0.58 5.55
N LYS A 57 1.26 -1.55 6.46
CA LYS A 57 2.53 -2.11 6.91
C LYS A 57 3.28 -2.82 5.77
N LEU A 58 2.56 -3.56 4.92
CA LEU A 58 3.17 -4.21 3.77
C LEU A 58 3.70 -3.18 2.78
N ALA A 59 2.91 -2.14 2.46
CA ALA A 59 3.33 -1.04 1.60
C ALA A 59 4.56 -0.30 2.16
N GLN A 60 4.59 -0.07 3.47
CA GLN A 60 5.74 0.55 4.14
C GLN A 60 7.01 -0.30 4.03
N ARG A 61 6.91 -1.61 4.30
CA ARG A 61 8.06 -2.54 4.17
C ARG A 61 8.59 -2.61 2.74
N THR A 62 7.70 -2.64 1.74
CA THR A 62 8.11 -2.64 0.33
C THR A 62 8.79 -1.34 -0.08
N ALA A 63 8.28 -0.20 0.39
CA ALA A 63 8.91 1.10 0.15
C ALA A 63 10.29 1.21 0.82
N GLU A 64 10.43 0.70 2.04
CA GLU A 64 11.71 0.67 2.75
C GLU A 64 12.73 -0.22 2.06
N GLN A 65 12.33 -1.43 1.64
CA GLN A 65 13.19 -2.33 0.87
C GLN A 65 13.63 -1.70 -0.45
N LYS A 66 12.72 -1.02 -1.16
CA LYS A 66 13.06 -0.28 -2.39
C LYS A 66 14.10 0.80 -2.11
N ARG A 67 13.91 1.57 -1.05
CA ARG A 67 14.88 2.62 -0.65
C ARG A 67 16.25 2.04 -0.31
N GLU A 68 16.31 0.93 0.45
CA GLU A 68 17.56 0.25 0.76
C GLU A 68 18.28 -0.27 -0.50
N ASN A 69 17.53 -0.84 -1.43
CA ASN A 69 18.07 -1.30 -2.71
C ASN A 69 18.64 -0.12 -3.52
N CYS A 70 17.95 1.01 -3.60
CA CYS A 70 18.45 2.20 -4.27
C CYS A 70 19.70 2.79 -3.57
N ASN A 71 19.76 2.78 -2.24
CA ASN A 71 20.96 3.17 -1.50
C ASN A 71 22.17 2.26 -1.80
N ARG A 72 21.92 0.98 -2.05
CA ARG A 72 22.97 0.04 -2.50
C ARG A 72 23.36 0.30 -3.94
N ALA A 73 22.39 0.56 -4.83
CA ALA A 73 22.63 0.91 -6.22
C ALA A 73 23.52 2.15 -6.36
N PHE A 74 23.27 3.17 -5.55
CA PHE A 74 24.04 4.41 -5.55
C PHE A 74 25.55 4.15 -5.40
N ARG A 75 25.95 3.21 -4.55
CA ARG A 75 27.36 2.82 -4.43
C ARG A 75 27.95 2.21 -5.70
N GLU A 76 27.15 1.50 -6.48
CA GLU A 76 27.60 0.95 -7.78
C GLU A 76 27.70 2.08 -8.83
N PHE A 77 26.79 3.06 -8.79
CA PHE A 77 26.85 4.25 -9.65
C PHE A 77 28.09 5.10 -9.35
N GLU A 78 28.43 5.32 -8.08
CA GLU A 78 29.67 6.01 -7.70
C GLU A 78 30.93 5.30 -8.21
N LYS A 79 30.98 3.97 -8.10
CA LYS A 79 32.07 3.18 -8.67
C LYS A 79 32.13 3.28 -10.19
N ALA A 80 30.97 3.29 -10.86
CA ALA A 80 30.88 3.43 -12.30
C ALA A 80 31.40 4.77 -12.78
N GLN A 81 31.05 5.86 -12.09
CA GLN A 81 31.55 7.21 -12.36
C GLN A 81 33.07 7.33 -12.15
N ALA A 82 33.61 6.61 -11.18
CA ALA A 82 35.06 6.59 -10.89
C ALA A 82 35.85 5.63 -11.80
N ALA A 83 35.18 4.75 -12.56
CA ALA A 83 35.83 3.74 -13.37
C ALA A 83 36.55 4.38 -14.57
N GLN A 84 37.81 4.03 -14.78
CA GLN A 84 38.60 4.47 -15.95
C GLN A 84 38.22 3.70 -17.22
N ASP A 85 37.82 2.43 -17.07
CA ASP A 85 37.36 1.57 -18.16
C ASP A 85 35.87 1.73 -18.38
N ARG A 86 35.47 2.09 -19.62
CA ARG A 86 34.07 2.28 -19.98
C ARG A 86 33.26 1.00 -19.96
N GLY A 87 33.87 -0.14 -20.27
CA GLY A 87 33.22 -1.43 -20.18
C GLY A 87 32.87 -1.78 -18.73
N GLN A 88 33.81 -1.55 -17.82
CA GLN A 88 33.56 -1.71 -16.39
C GLN A 88 32.47 -0.74 -15.89
N ALA A 89 32.48 0.51 -16.32
CA ALA A 89 31.44 1.47 -15.97
C ALA A 89 30.05 0.99 -16.39
N VAL A 90 29.91 0.51 -17.64
CA VAL A 90 28.64 -0.07 -18.14
C VAL A 90 28.13 -1.19 -17.24
N GLU A 91 29.00 -2.13 -16.85
CA GLU A 91 28.60 -3.26 -16.01
C GLU A 91 28.19 -2.79 -14.59
N LEU A 92 28.85 -1.82 -14.01
CA LEU A 92 28.52 -1.25 -12.71
C LEU A 92 27.17 -0.50 -12.74
N TYR A 93 26.90 0.32 -13.79
CA TYR A 93 25.60 0.95 -13.97
C TYR A 93 24.48 -0.10 -14.10
N ARG A 94 24.69 -1.16 -14.91
CA ARG A 94 23.72 -2.26 -15.05
C ARG A 94 23.46 -2.99 -13.73
N GLN A 95 24.51 -3.20 -12.90
CA GLN A 95 24.35 -3.80 -11.59
C GLN A 95 23.55 -2.89 -10.66
N GLY A 96 23.80 -1.59 -10.65
CA GLY A 96 23.05 -0.61 -9.90
C GLY A 96 21.58 -0.56 -10.34
N LEU A 97 21.32 -0.50 -11.66
CA LEU A 97 19.97 -0.47 -12.22
C LEU A 97 19.14 -1.74 -11.96
N LYS A 98 19.77 -2.91 -11.73
CA LYS A 98 19.06 -4.11 -11.23
C LYS A 98 18.54 -3.92 -9.81
N LEU A 99 19.19 -3.10 -8.99
CA LEU A 99 18.78 -2.81 -7.62
C LEU A 99 17.79 -1.64 -7.56
N CYS A 100 17.98 -0.63 -8.40
CA CYS A 100 17.16 0.57 -8.50
C CYS A 100 16.81 0.87 -9.95
N PRO A 101 15.80 0.20 -10.53
CA PRO A 101 15.46 0.29 -11.95
C PRO A 101 14.76 1.59 -12.34
N ASP A 102 14.33 2.41 -11.38
CA ASP A 102 13.63 3.66 -11.62
C ASP A 102 14.52 4.90 -11.37
N ASP A 103 15.84 4.78 -11.63
CA ASP A 103 16.78 5.88 -11.52
C ASP A 103 17.01 6.49 -12.90
N ASP A 104 16.37 7.63 -13.18
CA ASP A 104 16.43 8.33 -14.48
C ASP A 104 17.83 8.86 -14.79
N VAL A 105 18.58 9.27 -13.77
CA VAL A 105 19.96 9.77 -13.93
C VAL A 105 20.90 8.64 -14.29
N ALA A 106 20.80 7.49 -13.62
CA ALA A 106 21.64 6.34 -13.90
C ALA A 106 21.40 5.78 -15.32
N HIS A 107 20.16 5.73 -15.78
CA HIS A 107 19.83 5.39 -17.17
C HIS A 107 20.46 6.40 -18.15
N TYR A 108 20.34 7.69 -17.88
CA TYR A 108 20.95 8.73 -18.72
C TYR A 108 22.47 8.60 -18.78
N GLU A 109 23.16 8.42 -17.66
CA GLU A 109 24.62 8.28 -17.61
C GLU A 109 25.09 7.01 -18.31
N LEU A 110 24.41 5.87 -18.14
CA LEU A 110 24.68 4.65 -18.89
C LEU A 110 24.51 4.88 -20.41
N GLY A 111 23.44 5.55 -20.83
CA GLY A 111 23.22 5.93 -22.22
C GLY A 111 24.34 6.79 -22.81
N GLN A 112 24.88 7.72 -22.01
CA GLN A 112 26.03 8.54 -22.45
C GLN A 112 27.29 7.69 -22.71
N ILE A 113 27.60 6.74 -21.80
CA ILE A 113 28.76 5.86 -21.94
C ILE A 113 28.58 4.93 -23.15
N LEU A 114 27.41 4.36 -23.34
CA LEU A 114 27.07 3.52 -24.48
C LEU A 114 27.20 4.28 -25.81
N SER A 115 26.68 5.50 -25.88
CA SER A 115 26.81 6.37 -27.06
C SER A 115 28.28 6.69 -27.36
N ALA A 116 29.08 6.97 -26.34
CA ALA A 116 30.50 7.27 -26.49
C ALA A 116 31.36 6.04 -26.91
N THR A 117 30.82 4.82 -26.72
CA THR A 117 31.45 3.55 -27.15
C THR A 117 30.90 3.03 -28.47
N GLY A 118 30.07 3.79 -29.20
CA GLY A 118 29.50 3.44 -30.48
C GLY A 118 28.29 2.49 -30.42
N ARG A 119 27.75 2.24 -29.23
CA ARG A 119 26.57 1.37 -28.96
C ARG A 119 25.29 2.21 -29.00
N ALA A 120 25.01 2.79 -30.18
CA ALA A 120 23.98 3.82 -30.33
C ALA A 120 22.56 3.30 -30.04
N GLU A 121 22.23 2.07 -30.45
CA GLU A 121 20.91 1.47 -30.21
C GLU A 121 20.67 1.27 -28.72
N GLU A 122 21.64 0.73 -28.00
CA GLU A 122 21.53 0.54 -26.54
C GLU A 122 21.48 1.87 -25.80
N ALA A 123 22.23 2.87 -26.27
CA ALA A 123 22.16 4.22 -25.70
C ALA A 123 20.78 4.85 -25.88
N ALA A 124 20.13 4.62 -27.03
CA ALA A 124 18.77 5.11 -27.26
C ALA A 124 17.76 4.45 -26.30
N GLU A 125 17.87 3.14 -26.07
CA GLU A 125 17.02 2.41 -25.10
C GLU A 125 17.15 2.98 -23.67
N GLU A 126 18.37 3.29 -23.27
CA GLU A 126 18.63 3.86 -21.94
C GLU A 126 18.10 5.31 -21.82
N PHE A 127 18.26 6.15 -22.85
CA PHE A 127 17.65 7.49 -22.84
C PHE A 127 16.12 7.42 -22.87
N GLU A 128 15.52 6.46 -23.57
CA GLU A 128 14.08 6.23 -23.54
C GLU A 128 13.63 5.75 -22.15
N ALA A 129 14.43 4.92 -21.46
CA ALA A 129 14.17 4.51 -20.09
C ALA A 129 14.17 5.72 -19.14
N ALA A 130 15.20 6.57 -19.22
CA ALA A 130 15.26 7.80 -18.45
C ALA A 130 14.03 8.70 -18.68
N LEU A 131 13.56 8.83 -19.91
CA LEU A 131 12.39 9.63 -20.26
C LEU A 131 11.06 8.99 -19.85
N ARG A 132 10.96 7.66 -19.75
CA ARG A 132 9.79 6.99 -19.19
C ARG A 132 9.64 7.30 -17.70
N ILE A 133 10.76 7.37 -16.97
CA ILE A 133 10.79 7.67 -15.55
C ILE A 133 10.56 9.18 -15.31
N ASN A 134 11.28 10.01 -16.06
CA ASN A 134 11.23 11.47 -15.98
C ASN A 134 10.99 12.09 -17.37
N PRO A 135 9.73 12.28 -17.77
CA PRO A 135 9.40 12.89 -19.07
C PRO A 135 9.94 14.30 -19.28
N GLY A 136 10.30 14.98 -18.18
CA GLY A 136 10.89 16.32 -18.18
C GLY A 136 12.41 16.35 -18.38
N PHE A 137 13.09 15.22 -18.54
CA PHE A 137 14.55 15.13 -18.62
C PHE A 137 15.07 15.62 -19.99
N GLN A 138 15.29 16.94 -20.13
CA GLN A 138 15.62 17.59 -21.38
C GLN A 138 16.92 17.08 -22.00
N ASP A 139 17.94 16.77 -21.19
CA ASP A 139 19.20 16.27 -21.69
C ASP A 139 19.09 14.87 -22.32
N ALA A 140 18.31 13.97 -21.69
CA ALA A 140 18.01 12.66 -22.26
C ALA A 140 17.27 12.78 -23.60
N LYS A 141 16.28 13.67 -23.66
CA LYS A 141 15.53 13.94 -24.90
C LYS A 141 16.45 14.42 -26.01
N ARG A 142 17.29 15.39 -25.73
CA ARG A 142 18.25 15.92 -26.72
C ARG A 142 19.21 14.83 -27.23
N ARG A 143 19.76 14.01 -26.33
CA ARG A 143 20.67 12.92 -26.71
C ARG A 143 19.99 11.87 -27.58
N LEU A 144 18.75 11.50 -27.23
CA LEU A 144 17.97 10.57 -28.02
C LEU A 144 17.69 11.10 -29.44
N GLU A 145 17.34 12.40 -29.56
CA GLU A 145 17.13 13.04 -30.85
C GLU A 145 18.43 13.10 -31.70
N GLU A 146 19.59 13.31 -31.08
CA GLU A 146 20.90 13.28 -31.78
C GLU A 146 21.21 11.89 -32.34
N ILE A 147 20.88 10.81 -31.62
CA ILE A 147 21.06 9.44 -32.13
C ILE A 147 20.12 9.15 -33.33
N LYS A 148 18.84 9.55 -33.22
CA LYS A 148 17.83 9.29 -34.25
C LYS A 148 18.09 10.05 -35.57
N LYS A 149 18.94 11.07 -35.57
CA LYS A 149 19.30 11.85 -36.76
C LYS A 149 20.53 11.30 -37.53
N ARG A 150 21.24 10.34 -36.94
CA ARG A 150 22.41 9.71 -37.58
C ARG A 150 22.04 8.51 -38.42
#